data_a2775fe845aa6868021bdc5b949db628
#
_entry.id   a2775fe845aa6868021bdc5b949db628
#
_cell.length_a   1.000
_cell.length_b   1.000
_cell.length_c   1.000
_cell.angle_alpha   90.00
_cell.angle_beta   90.00
_cell.angle_gamma   90.00
#
_symmetry.space_group_name_H-M   'P 1'
#
loop_
_entity.id
_entity.type
_entity.pdbx_description
1 polymer ?
#
loop_
_entity_poly.entity_id
_entity_poly.type
_entity_poly.pdbx_seq_one_letter_code
_entity_poly.pdbx_strand_id
1 'polypeptide(L)'
;LALSGGVDSAYLLHCAQAAGAQVQPYFAETQFQPAVERRDAAQLCSGLGLPLKVLALDVLADAQVRRNPPERCYYCKRKIFSAIAAAAAQDGYRLLWDGTNASDAVMDRPGMRALQELQVQSPLRLCGLTKAQIRAGAKAAGLPVWDKPAYACLATRVQPGMRITAENLARIERAEQALFT
;
A
#
# COMPACT_ATOMS: atom_id res chain seq x y z
N LEU A 1 -2.98 -9.92 3.39
CA LEU A 1 -1.87 -8.99 3.21
C LEU A 1 -2.33 -7.79 2.39
N ALA A 2 -2.08 -6.54 2.85
CA ALA A 2 -2.30 -5.34 2.07
C ALA A 2 -1.17 -5.18 1.03
N LEU A 3 -1.51 -5.31 -0.26
CA LEU A 3 -0.58 -5.22 -1.38
C LEU A 3 -0.71 -3.85 -2.05
N SER A 4 0.37 -3.09 -2.13
CA SER A 4 0.37 -1.73 -2.71
C SER A 4 0.96 -1.66 -4.13
N GLY A 5 1.51 -2.76 -4.67
CA GLY A 5 2.28 -2.76 -5.91
C GLY A 5 3.72 -2.23 -5.76
N GLY A 6 4.15 -1.88 -4.56
CA GLY A 6 5.53 -1.49 -4.24
C GLY A 6 6.39 -2.69 -3.80
N VAL A 7 7.72 -2.52 -3.84
CA VAL A 7 8.69 -3.60 -3.57
C VAL A 7 8.52 -4.25 -2.18
N ASP A 8 8.19 -3.49 -1.14
CA ASP A 8 8.11 -4.02 0.22
C ASP A 8 6.96 -5.04 0.35
N SER A 9 5.74 -4.65 -0.04
CA SER A 9 4.58 -5.54 0.01
C SER A 9 4.70 -6.73 -0.95
N ALA A 10 5.38 -6.53 -2.10
CA ALA A 10 5.67 -7.58 -3.06
C ALA A 10 6.65 -8.62 -2.49
N TYR A 11 7.73 -8.16 -1.86
CA TYR A 11 8.70 -9.04 -1.24
C TYR A 11 8.11 -9.80 -0.05
N LEU A 12 7.29 -9.12 0.78
CA LEU A 12 6.57 -9.78 1.87
C LEU A 12 5.65 -10.88 1.35
N LEU A 13 4.90 -10.62 0.27
CA LEU A 13 4.01 -11.62 -0.35
C LEU A 13 4.80 -12.83 -0.83
N HIS A 14 5.93 -12.61 -1.53
CA HIS A 14 6.83 -13.67 -1.98
C HIS A 14 7.37 -14.49 -0.81
N CYS A 15 7.87 -13.85 0.24
CA CYS A 15 8.39 -14.54 1.42
C CYS A 15 7.31 -15.39 2.13
N ALA A 16 6.10 -14.84 2.27
CA ALA A 16 4.97 -15.55 2.87
C ALA A 16 4.62 -16.83 2.08
N GLN A 17 4.55 -16.72 0.75
CA GLN A 17 4.30 -17.85 -0.14
C GLN A 17 5.42 -18.89 -0.07
N ALA A 18 6.68 -18.45 -0.13
CA ALA A 18 7.84 -19.33 -0.05
C ALA A 18 7.93 -20.07 1.30
N ALA A 19 7.40 -19.46 2.37
CA ALA A 19 7.27 -20.10 3.69
C ALA A 19 6.05 -21.03 3.81
N GLY A 20 5.26 -21.22 2.76
CA GLY A 20 4.07 -22.07 2.76
C GLY A 20 2.86 -21.45 3.49
N ALA A 21 2.88 -20.13 3.77
CA ALA A 21 1.76 -19.48 4.43
C ALA A 21 0.56 -19.35 3.48
N GLN A 22 -0.65 -19.59 4.02
CA GLN A 22 -1.88 -19.28 3.30
C GLN A 22 -2.11 -17.77 3.36
N VAL A 23 -1.82 -17.07 2.26
CA VAL A 23 -1.89 -15.62 2.17
C VAL A 23 -2.82 -15.18 1.04
N GLN A 24 -3.72 -14.24 1.35
CA GLN A 24 -4.56 -13.57 0.36
C GLN A 24 -4.10 -12.13 0.19
N PRO A 25 -3.63 -11.71 -1.00
CA PRO A 25 -3.31 -10.33 -1.29
C PRO A 25 -4.60 -9.52 -1.56
N TYR A 26 -4.70 -8.34 -0.92
CA TYR A 26 -5.76 -7.35 -1.10
C TYR A 26 -5.15 -6.06 -1.62
N PHE A 27 -5.66 -5.55 -2.74
CA PHE A 27 -5.32 -4.24 -3.28
C PHE A 27 -6.48 -3.27 -3.03
N ALA A 28 -6.23 -2.20 -2.29
CA ALA A 28 -7.20 -1.13 -2.10
C ALA A 28 -7.09 -0.13 -3.26
N GLU A 29 -8.00 -0.21 -4.21
CA GLU A 29 -8.08 0.74 -5.31
C GLU A 29 -8.79 2.02 -4.85
N THR A 30 -8.06 3.13 -4.82
CA THR A 30 -8.57 4.44 -4.38
C THR A 30 -8.16 5.52 -5.37
N GLN A 31 -8.73 6.72 -5.23
CA GLN A 31 -8.34 7.89 -6.02
C GLN A 31 -6.89 8.36 -5.76
N PHE A 32 -6.21 7.81 -4.75
CA PHE A 32 -4.86 8.24 -4.34
C PHE A 32 -3.74 7.42 -4.97
N GLN A 33 -4.04 6.24 -5.51
CA GLN A 33 -3.07 5.41 -6.20
C GLN A 33 -3.12 5.64 -7.71
N PRO A 34 -1.96 5.73 -8.38
CA PRO A 34 -1.92 5.75 -9.83
C PRO A 34 -2.32 4.38 -10.39
N ALA A 35 -2.91 4.38 -11.58
CA ALA A 35 -3.39 3.17 -12.24
C ALA A 35 -2.29 2.12 -12.46
N VAL A 36 -1.02 2.54 -12.56
CA VAL A 36 0.12 1.64 -12.71
C VAL A 36 0.29 0.70 -11.51
N GLU A 37 0.03 1.16 -10.28
CA GLU A 37 0.19 0.33 -9.08
C GLU A 37 -0.74 -0.88 -9.07
N ARG A 38 -1.97 -0.71 -9.56
CA ARG A 38 -2.91 -1.82 -9.72
C ARG A 38 -2.41 -2.87 -10.73
N ARG A 39 -1.87 -2.40 -11.87
CA ARG A 39 -1.31 -3.30 -12.90
C ARG A 39 -0.12 -4.09 -12.36
N ASP A 40 0.79 -3.42 -11.65
CA ASP A 40 1.96 -4.05 -11.05
C ASP A 40 1.57 -5.10 -10.01
N ALA A 41 0.58 -4.78 -9.16
CA ALA A 41 0.05 -5.72 -8.16
C ALA A 41 -0.60 -6.95 -8.83
N ALA A 42 -1.38 -6.75 -9.90
CA ALA A 42 -2.01 -7.83 -10.65
C ALA A 42 -0.97 -8.71 -11.35
N GLN A 43 0.03 -8.11 -11.99
CA GLN A 43 1.11 -8.84 -12.66
C GLN A 43 1.93 -9.67 -11.67
N LEU A 44 2.27 -9.09 -10.51
CA LEU A 44 2.96 -9.80 -9.44
C LEU A 44 2.16 -11.01 -8.96
N CYS A 45 0.89 -10.83 -8.64
CA CYS A 45 0.03 -11.91 -8.16
C CYS A 45 -0.12 -13.02 -9.21
N SER A 46 -0.28 -12.65 -10.49
CA SER A 46 -0.33 -13.61 -11.61
C SER A 46 0.96 -14.42 -11.70
N GLY A 47 2.13 -13.77 -11.58
CA GLY A 47 3.43 -14.44 -11.59
C GLY A 47 3.65 -15.39 -10.41
N LEU A 48 3.01 -15.12 -9.28
CA LEU A 48 3.05 -15.96 -8.08
C LEU A 48 1.92 -17.00 -8.03
N GLY A 49 1.03 -17.04 -9.02
CA GLY A 49 -0.13 -17.93 -9.02
C GLY A 49 -1.16 -17.65 -7.92
N LEU A 50 -1.22 -16.40 -7.43
CA LEU A 50 -2.12 -15.98 -6.35
C LEU A 50 -3.26 -15.10 -6.88
N PRO A 51 -4.51 -15.31 -6.43
CA PRO A 51 -5.62 -14.44 -6.80
C PRO A 51 -5.49 -13.08 -6.08
N LEU A 52 -5.48 -11.98 -6.83
CA LEU A 52 -5.53 -10.63 -6.26
C LEU A 52 -6.99 -10.22 -6.00
N LYS A 53 -7.32 -9.88 -4.76
CA LYS A 53 -8.62 -9.29 -4.41
C LYS A 53 -8.54 -7.77 -4.42
N VAL A 54 -9.28 -7.14 -5.34
CA VAL A 54 -9.32 -5.68 -5.48
C VAL A 54 -10.53 -5.13 -4.74
N LEU A 55 -10.31 -4.15 -3.88
CA LEU A 55 -11.34 -3.44 -3.12
C LEU A 55 -11.42 -2.00 -3.63
N ALA A 56 -12.45 -1.67 -4.38
CA ALA A 56 -12.72 -0.29 -4.81
C ALA A 56 -13.24 0.54 -3.64
N LEU A 57 -12.49 1.58 -3.26
CA LEU A 57 -12.81 2.40 -2.09
C LEU A 57 -12.82 3.88 -2.46
N ASP A 58 -13.94 4.54 -2.23
CA ASP A 58 -14.03 5.99 -2.33
C ASP A 58 -13.51 6.64 -1.04
N VAL A 59 -12.21 6.99 -1.04
CA VAL A 59 -11.58 7.67 0.10
C VAL A 59 -11.96 9.15 0.16
N LEU A 60 -12.39 9.75 -0.95
CA LEU A 60 -12.83 11.15 -1.00
C LEU A 60 -14.24 11.36 -0.45
N ALA A 61 -15.04 10.29 -0.30
CA ALA A 61 -16.30 10.37 0.43
C ALA A 61 -16.08 10.74 1.92
N ASP A 62 -14.91 10.42 2.49
CA ASP A 62 -14.56 10.80 3.86
C ASP A 62 -14.16 12.30 3.91
N ALA A 63 -14.93 13.09 4.67
CA ALA A 63 -14.70 14.53 4.80
C ALA A 63 -13.34 14.86 5.45
N GLN A 64 -12.83 14.01 6.36
CA GLN A 64 -11.53 14.22 7.00
C GLN A 64 -10.40 14.00 6.01
N VAL A 65 -10.50 12.97 5.16
CA VAL A 65 -9.52 12.71 4.10
C VAL A 65 -9.55 13.84 3.07
N ARG A 66 -10.76 14.27 2.64
CA ARG A 66 -10.95 15.28 1.61
C ARG A 66 -10.46 16.67 2.02
N ARG A 67 -10.57 17.02 3.32
CA ARG A 67 -10.06 18.30 3.87
C ARG A 67 -8.53 18.39 3.89
N ASN A 68 -7.83 17.28 3.76
CA ASN A 68 -6.37 17.18 3.72
C ASN A 68 -5.66 17.82 4.94
N PRO A 69 -6.07 17.50 6.18
CA PRO A 69 -5.33 17.96 7.35
C PRO A 69 -3.96 17.28 7.44
N PRO A 70 -3.05 17.73 8.31
CA PRO A 70 -1.77 17.07 8.56
C PRO A 70 -1.92 15.57 8.87
N GLU A 71 -3.00 15.19 9.55
CA GLU A 71 -3.33 13.80 9.92
C GLU A 71 -4.07 13.03 8.82
N ARG A 72 -4.19 13.56 7.59
CA ARG A 72 -4.90 12.88 6.49
C ARG A 72 -4.52 11.41 6.33
N CYS A 73 -3.21 11.09 6.46
CA CYS A 73 -2.73 9.72 6.32
C CYS A 73 -3.33 8.78 7.36
N TYR A 74 -3.62 9.26 8.57
CA TYR A 74 -4.32 8.48 9.59
C TYR A 74 -5.73 8.11 9.14
N TYR A 75 -6.54 9.10 8.74
CA TYR A 75 -7.92 8.87 8.31
C TYR A 75 -7.99 7.96 7.08
N CYS A 76 -7.11 8.21 6.10
CA CYS A 76 -7.03 7.42 4.88
C CYS A 76 -6.66 5.96 5.18
N LYS A 77 -5.58 5.71 5.94
CA LYS A 77 -5.17 4.35 6.30
C LYS A 77 -6.22 3.65 7.15
N ARG A 78 -6.83 4.32 8.11
CA ARG A 78 -7.92 3.74 8.90
C ARG A 78 -9.06 3.24 8.01
N LYS A 79 -9.51 4.05 7.04
CA LYS A 79 -10.55 3.65 6.09
C LYS A 79 -10.13 2.45 5.23
N ILE A 80 -8.94 2.50 4.64
CA ILE A 80 -8.42 1.43 3.77
C ILE A 80 -8.25 0.13 4.55
N PHE A 81 -7.56 0.17 5.68
CA PHE A 81 -7.26 -1.06 6.43
C PHE A 81 -8.48 -1.63 7.14
N SER A 82 -9.47 -0.81 7.54
CA SER A 82 -10.77 -1.32 8.02
C SER A 82 -11.52 -2.08 6.92
N ALA A 83 -11.49 -1.58 5.69
CA ALA A 83 -12.13 -2.27 4.56
C ALA A 83 -11.41 -3.59 4.22
N ILE A 84 -10.07 -3.59 4.22
CA ILE A 84 -9.28 -4.81 4.00
C ILE A 84 -9.53 -5.81 5.14
N ALA A 85 -9.57 -5.37 6.40
CA ALA A 85 -9.83 -6.23 7.55
C ALA A 85 -11.22 -6.89 7.46
N ALA A 86 -12.25 -6.13 7.06
CA ALA A 86 -13.60 -6.65 6.86
C ALA A 86 -13.64 -7.71 5.74
N ALA A 87 -12.99 -7.44 4.61
CA ALA A 87 -12.90 -8.41 3.51
C ALA A 87 -12.10 -9.65 3.90
N ALA A 88 -10.98 -9.48 4.62
CA ALA A 88 -10.16 -10.58 5.10
C ALA A 88 -10.93 -11.47 6.10
N ALA A 89 -11.71 -10.88 7.00
CA ALA A 89 -12.56 -11.62 7.94
C ALA A 89 -13.64 -12.46 7.23
N GLN A 90 -14.27 -11.91 6.17
CA GLN A 90 -15.21 -12.64 5.33
C GLN A 90 -14.56 -13.83 4.61
N ASP A 91 -13.28 -13.69 4.24
CA ASP A 91 -12.50 -14.75 3.59
C ASP A 91 -11.88 -15.74 4.62
N GLY A 92 -12.14 -15.58 5.92
CA GLY A 92 -11.64 -16.45 6.99
C GLY A 92 -10.24 -16.11 7.50
N TYR A 93 -9.64 -14.99 7.09
CA TYR A 93 -8.33 -14.54 7.57
C TYR A 93 -8.46 -13.66 8.81
N ARG A 94 -7.60 -13.93 9.80
CA ARG A 94 -7.59 -13.21 11.09
C ARG A 94 -6.43 -12.23 11.24
N LEU A 95 -5.33 -12.45 10.51
CA LEU A 95 -4.14 -11.62 10.57
C LEU A 95 -4.09 -10.69 9.37
N LEU A 96 -3.79 -9.43 9.62
CA LEU A 96 -3.60 -8.43 8.58
C LEU A 96 -2.17 -7.93 8.59
N TRP A 97 -1.50 -8.02 7.45
CA TRP A 97 -0.10 -7.63 7.26
C TRP A 97 0.04 -6.45 6.30
N ASP A 98 1.04 -5.59 6.57
CA ASP A 98 1.47 -4.54 5.67
C ASP A 98 2.98 -4.62 5.36
N GLY A 99 3.41 -3.89 4.33
CA GLY A 99 4.80 -3.87 3.87
C GLY A 99 5.70 -2.87 4.59
N THR A 100 5.33 -2.36 5.76
CA THR A 100 6.21 -1.44 6.54
C THR A 100 7.50 -2.16 6.92
N ASN A 101 8.66 -1.51 6.71
CA ASN A 101 9.99 -2.08 6.91
C ASN A 101 10.78 -1.33 8.02
N ALA A 102 11.98 -1.82 8.34
CA ALA A 102 12.80 -1.25 9.42
C ALA A 102 13.37 0.14 9.11
N SER A 103 13.48 0.52 7.83
CA SER A 103 13.95 1.85 7.41
C SER A 103 12.85 2.92 7.49
N ASP A 104 11.57 2.52 7.68
CA ASP A 104 10.48 3.49 7.78
C ASP A 104 10.51 4.19 9.13
N ALA A 105 10.60 5.52 9.12
CA ALA A 105 10.45 6.33 10.33
C ALA A 105 9.02 6.20 10.87
N VAL A 106 8.86 5.63 12.07
CA VAL A 106 7.53 5.28 12.63
C VAL A 106 7.06 6.28 13.67
N MET A 107 8.01 6.90 14.39
CA MET A 107 7.72 7.61 15.65
C MET A 107 6.71 8.75 15.53
N ASP A 108 6.55 9.41 14.38
CA ASP A 108 5.65 10.58 14.25
C ASP A 108 4.76 10.55 12.99
N ARG A 109 4.56 9.38 12.38
CA ARG A 109 3.71 9.30 11.19
C ARG A 109 2.26 8.99 11.55
N PRO A 110 1.31 9.91 11.29
CA PRO A 110 -0.11 9.71 11.62
C PRO A 110 -0.68 8.38 11.11
N GLY A 111 -0.22 7.93 9.93
CA GLY A 111 -0.66 6.66 9.36
C GLY A 111 -0.26 5.41 10.16
N MET A 112 0.80 5.46 10.96
CA MET A 112 1.23 4.31 11.78
C MET A 112 0.29 4.10 12.96
N ARG A 113 -0.27 5.18 13.52
CA ARG A 113 -1.29 5.09 14.58
C ARG A 113 -2.51 4.28 14.10
N ALA A 114 -2.98 4.51 12.88
CA ALA A 114 -4.10 3.75 12.31
C ALA A 114 -3.78 2.25 12.20
N LEU A 115 -2.55 1.88 11.80
CA LEU A 115 -2.15 0.48 11.72
C LEU A 115 -2.10 -0.19 13.09
N GLN A 116 -1.60 0.52 14.11
CA GLN A 116 -1.55 0.03 15.49
C GLN A 116 -2.96 -0.19 16.06
N GLU A 117 -3.87 0.79 15.91
CA GLU A 117 -5.26 0.69 16.36
C GLU A 117 -5.99 -0.50 15.71
N LEU A 118 -5.69 -0.80 14.44
CA LEU A 118 -6.26 -1.91 13.68
C LEU A 118 -5.47 -3.22 13.83
N GLN A 119 -4.47 -3.25 14.70
CA GLN A 119 -3.63 -4.42 14.98
C GLN A 119 -2.97 -5.01 13.72
N VAL A 120 -2.66 -4.15 12.73
CA VAL A 120 -1.94 -4.55 11.52
C VAL A 120 -0.49 -4.87 11.89
N GLN A 121 -0.03 -6.04 11.50
CA GLN A 121 1.35 -6.46 11.71
C GLN A 121 2.22 -6.06 10.52
N SER A 122 3.48 -5.70 10.81
CA SER A 122 4.49 -5.34 9.81
C SER A 122 5.65 -6.36 9.88
N PRO A 123 5.53 -7.55 9.27
CA PRO A 123 6.51 -8.63 9.41
C PRO A 123 7.93 -8.23 8.99
N LEU A 124 8.08 -7.47 7.90
CA LEU A 124 9.41 -7.00 7.47
C LEU A 124 10.10 -6.15 8.53
N ARG A 125 9.34 -5.29 9.20
CA ARG A 125 9.84 -4.47 10.30
C ARG A 125 10.15 -5.32 11.54
N LEU A 126 9.29 -6.26 11.90
CA LEU A 126 9.49 -7.17 13.03
C LEU A 126 10.76 -8.00 12.84
N CYS A 127 11.09 -8.39 11.62
CA CYS A 127 12.33 -9.09 11.26
C CYS A 127 13.53 -8.14 11.09
N GLY A 128 13.40 -6.84 11.33
CA GLY A 128 14.48 -5.88 11.19
C GLY A 128 14.95 -5.63 9.76
N LEU A 129 14.18 -6.02 8.73
CA LEU A 129 14.57 -5.90 7.34
C LEU A 129 14.53 -4.43 6.87
N THR A 130 15.68 -3.97 6.42
CA THR A 130 15.86 -2.63 5.85
C THR A 130 15.41 -2.60 4.38
N LYS A 131 15.15 -1.39 3.85
CA LYS A 131 14.81 -1.18 2.43
C LYS A 131 15.86 -1.74 1.48
N ALA A 132 17.15 -1.61 1.82
CA ALA A 132 18.25 -2.14 1.01
C ALA A 132 18.23 -3.67 0.95
N GLN A 133 18.02 -4.33 2.08
CA GLN A 133 17.89 -5.79 2.16
C GLN A 133 16.67 -6.31 1.41
N ILE A 134 15.53 -5.61 1.52
CA ILE A 134 14.30 -5.96 0.80
C ILE A 134 14.52 -5.88 -0.71
N ARG A 135 15.15 -4.81 -1.22
CA ARG A 135 15.48 -4.69 -2.66
C ARG A 135 16.43 -5.78 -3.13
N ALA A 136 17.47 -6.09 -2.35
CA ALA A 136 18.42 -7.15 -2.66
C ALA A 136 17.70 -8.52 -2.71
N GLY A 137 16.86 -8.83 -1.72
CA GLY A 137 16.06 -10.05 -1.67
C GLY A 137 15.05 -10.14 -2.82
N ALA A 138 14.36 -9.04 -3.13
CA ALA A 138 13.42 -8.97 -4.25
C ALA A 138 14.11 -9.20 -5.61
N LYS A 139 15.33 -8.64 -5.78
CA LYS A 139 16.17 -8.88 -6.96
C LYS A 139 16.57 -10.34 -7.08
N ALA A 140 17.07 -10.93 -5.99
CA ALA A 140 17.45 -12.35 -5.96
C ALA A 140 16.27 -13.29 -6.23
N ALA A 141 15.08 -12.90 -5.80
CA ALA A 141 13.82 -13.63 -6.06
C ALA A 141 13.25 -13.37 -7.47
N GLY A 142 13.89 -12.54 -8.29
CA GLY A 142 13.41 -12.22 -9.65
C GLY A 142 12.11 -11.40 -9.69
N LEU A 143 11.77 -10.68 -8.63
CA LEU A 143 10.56 -9.86 -8.59
C LEU A 143 10.72 -8.61 -9.48
N PRO A 144 9.79 -8.32 -10.42
CA PRO A 144 9.94 -7.24 -11.39
C PRO A 144 9.96 -5.85 -10.77
N VAL A 145 9.52 -5.72 -9.51
CA VAL A 145 9.43 -4.44 -8.78
C VAL A 145 10.66 -4.13 -7.91
N TRP A 146 11.75 -4.91 -8.00
CA TRP A 146 12.91 -4.78 -7.12
C TRP A 146 13.61 -3.42 -7.20
N ASP A 147 13.67 -2.80 -8.36
CA ASP A 147 14.28 -1.48 -8.63
C ASP A 147 13.25 -0.35 -8.70
N LYS A 148 11.94 -0.68 -8.61
CA LYS A 148 10.88 0.32 -8.69
C LYS A 148 11.12 1.46 -7.70
N PRO A 149 11.13 2.74 -8.16
CA PRO A 149 11.27 3.89 -7.27
C PRO A 149 10.17 3.92 -6.20
N ALA A 150 10.50 4.48 -5.02
CA ALA A 150 9.48 4.73 -4.02
C ALA A 150 8.49 5.76 -4.55
N TYR A 151 7.20 5.41 -4.54
CA TYR A 151 6.14 6.29 -4.98
C TYR A 151 5.22 6.64 -3.81
N ALA A 152 5.06 7.94 -3.55
CA ALA A 152 4.10 8.42 -2.57
C ALA A 152 2.73 8.62 -3.26
N CYS A 153 1.63 8.40 -2.52
CA CYS A 153 0.28 8.56 -3.08
C CYS A 153 0.06 9.96 -3.69
N LEU A 154 -0.75 10.07 -4.73
CA LEU A 154 -1.04 11.33 -5.46
C LEU A 154 -1.45 12.48 -4.52
N ALA A 155 -2.15 12.18 -3.45
CA ALA A 155 -2.58 13.17 -2.48
C ALA A 155 -1.44 13.92 -1.76
N THR A 156 -0.20 13.40 -1.80
CA THR A 156 0.97 14.10 -1.22
C THR A 156 1.41 15.32 -2.04
N ARG A 157 0.94 15.44 -3.30
CA ARG A 157 1.20 16.60 -4.16
C ARG A 157 0.23 17.75 -3.89
N VAL A 158 -0.83 17.50 -3.11
CA VAL A 158 -1.78 18.54 -2.68
C VAL A 158 -1.31 19.11 -1.35
N GLN A 159 -1.12 20.41 -1.30
CA GLN A 159 -0.65 21.10 -0.07
C GLN A 159 -1.59 20.82 1.10
N PRO A 160 -1.07 20.50 2.31
CA PRO A 160 -1.90 20.32 3.50
C PRO A 160 -2.86 21.50 3.73
N GLY A 161 -4.09 21.19 4.10
CA GLY A 161 -5.17 22.20 4.25
C GLY A 161 -5.92 22.54 2.95
N MET A 162 -5.35 22.27 1.79
CA MET A 162 -6.07 22.39 0.52
C MET A 162 -6.95 21.17 0.30
N ARG A 163 -8.22 21.40 -0.06
CA ARG A 163 -9.18 20.32 -0.35
C ARG A 163 -8.71 19.47 -1.52
N ILE A 164 -8.70 18.16 -1.32
CA ILE A 164 -8.43 17.19 -2.37
C ILE A 164 -9.70 16.93 -3.18
N THR A 165 -9.59 16.99 -4.50
CA THR A 165 -10.67 16.66 -5.45
C THR A 165 -10.18 15.60 -6.44
N ALA A 166 -11.11 14.83 -6.99
CA ALA A 166 -10.79 13.85 -8.04
C ALA A 166 -10.14 14.52 -9.27
N GLU A 167 -10.59 15.73 -9.62
CA GLU A 167 -10.04 16.50 -10.73
C GLU A 167 -8.56 16.87 -10.50
N ASN A 168 -8.22 17.37 -9.30
CA ASN A 168 -6.83 17.70 -8.96
C ASN A 168 -5.95 16.46 -9.02
N LEU A 169 -6.39 15.32 -8.49
CA LEU A 169 -5.64 14.07 -8.54
C LEU A 169 -5.42 13.60 -9.98
N ALA A 170 -6.44 13.64 -10.82
CA ALA A 170 -6.32 13.28 -12.25
C ALA A 170 -5.36 14.19 -13.02
N ARG A 171 -5.32 15.50 -12.68
CA ARG A 171 -4.34 16.44 -13.27
C ARG A 171 -2.92 16.11 -12.82
N ILE A 172 -2.71 15.80 -11.53
CA ILE A 172 -1.43 15.40 -10.98
C ILE A 172 -0.94 14.12 -11.66
N GLU A 173 -1.78 13.10 -11.75
CA GLU A 173 -1.42 11.82 -12.37
C GLU A 173 -1.00 12.01 -13.83
N ARG A 174 -1.75 12.79 -14.63
CA ARG A 174 -1.37 13.09 -16.02
C ARG A 174 -0.05 13.83 -16.12
N ALA A 175 0.20 14.80 -15.23
CA ALA A 175 1.46 15.56 -15.21
C ALA A 175 2.65 14.65 -14.88
N GLU A 176 2.51 13.78 -13.88
CA GLU A 176 3.56 12.82 -13.52
C GLU A 176 3.81 11.80 -14.64
N GLN A 177 2.76 11.29 -15.28
CA GLN A 177 2.90 10.40 -16.44
C GLN A 177 3.69 11.05 -17.58
N ALA A 178 3.45 12.34 -17.86
CA ALA A 178 4.17 13.07 -18.90
C ALA A 178 5.65 13.35 -18.56
N LEU A 179 6.00 13.38 -17.27
CA LEU A 179 7.38 13.61 -16.82
C LEU A 179 8.22 12.32 -16.76
N PHE A 180 7.58 11.16 -16.66
CA PHE A 180 8.23 9.85 -16.54
C PHE A 180 8.23 9.04 -17.85
N THR A 181 7.70 9.60 -18.94
CA THR A 181 7.85 9.10 -20.32
C THR A 181 9.07 9.69 -20.97
#